data_823aac1399e220059abce461441c53d9
#
_entry.id   823aac1399e220059abce461441c53d9
#
_cell.length_a   1.000
_cell.length_b   1.000
_cell.length_c   1.000
_cell.angle_alpha   90.00
_cell.angle_beta   90.00
_cell.angle_gamma   90.00
#
_symmetry.space_group_name_H-M   'P 1'
#
loop_
_entity.id
_entity.type
_entity.pdbx_description
1 polymer ?
#
loop_
_entity_poly.entity_id
_entity_poly.type
_entity_poly.pdbx_seq_one_letter_code
_entity_poly.pdbx_strand_id
1 'polypeptide(L)'
;MKYINTNDLKEPIDWNRKISSNKALTKKVKSTGLRVKEFGDDGIKQINQELKIKSPKSFLVKNQEILKASALLTDEDKNSILVAITNIKAHHEKQLDQYRKAPQKNMNGIEIWQEFRAIRTIGIYVPGGTAPLVSSLLMQLIPATLAGCKNINICTPPQANGKIHPAILWAAKQINPKVKIYKIGGAQAIFAMSNGTKSIPQVEKIFGPGNEYVNEAKKQISGITDIDLPAGPSEVMVVANDYNDPEVIALDLLSQLEHGTSSKAYVLSKSKKILDLIKDELPLAVKDHPRNDV
;
A
#
# COMPACT_ATOMS: atom_id res chain seq x y z
N MET A 1 24.63 -7.59 9.94
CA MET A 1 24.84 -8.19 8.60
C MET A 1 25.44 -9.59 8.75
N LYS A 2 24.97 -10.59 7.99
CA LYS A 2 25.49 -11.95 7.99
C LYS A 2 26.23 -12.20 6.68
N TYR A 3 27.48 -12.66 6.75
CA TYR A 3 28.23 -13.09 5.57
C TYR A 3 27.94 -14.55 5.23
N ILE A 4 27.79 -14.83 3.96
CA ILE A 4 27.72 -16.19 3.42
C ILE A 4 28.71 -16.27 2.27
N ASN A 5 29.77 -17.07 2.43
CA ASN A 5 30.69 -17.37 1.34
C ASN A 5 30.11 -18.53 0.53
N THR A 6 29.81 -18.28 -0.74
CA THR A 6 29.21 -19.30 -1.60
C THR A 6 30.13 -20.51 -1.87
N ASN A 7 31.44 -20.34 -1.73
CA ASN A 7 32.41 -21.45 -1.87
C ASN A 7 32.34 -22.43 -0.69
N ASP A 8 31.84 -22.00 0.45
CA ASP A 8 31.73 -22.81 1.68
C ASP A 8 30.37 -23.50 1.81
N LEU A 9 29.46 -23.26 0.86
CA LEU A 9 28.15 -23.86 0.87
C LEU A 9 28.18 -25.31 0.46
N LYS A 10 27.81 -26.21 1.36
CA LYS A 10 27.66 -27.64 1.07
C LYS A 10 26.36 -27.93 0.33
N GLU A 11 25.36 -27.08 0.50
CA GLU A 11 24.06 -27.13 -0.16
C GLU A 11 23.68 -25.75 -0.69
N PRO A 12 22.81 -25.66 -1.72
CA PRO A 12 22.29 -24.39 -2.20
C PRO A 12 21.61 -23.62 -1.06
N ILE A 13 21.70 -22.29 -1.12
CA ILE A 13 20.96 -21.44 -0.17
C ILE A 13 19.46 -21.69 -0.38
N ASP A 14 18.78 -22.10 0.68
CA ASP A 14 17.31 -22.19 0.66
C ASP A 14 16.72 -20.77 0.68
N TRP A 15 16.37 -20.29 -0.49
CA TRP A 15 15.68 -19.01 -0.70
C TRP A 15 14.18 -19.12 -0.45
N ASN A 16 13.67 -20.34 -0.21
CA ASN A 16 12.27 -20.54 0.02
C ASN A 16 11.87 -19.87 1.33
N ARG A 17 11.00 -18.90 1.20
CA ARG A 17 10.37 -18.28 2.35
C ARG A 17 9.43 -19.28 2.97
N LYS A 18 9.73 -19.80 4.14
CA LYS A 18 8.76 -20.56 4.93
C LYS A 18 7.63 -19.61 5.30
N ILE A 19 6.58 -19.56 4.48
CA ILE A 19 5.34 -18.88 4.80
C ILE A 19 4.71 -19.68 5.94
N SER A 20 5.17 -19.44 7.16
CA SER A 20 4.50 -20.01 8.33
C SER A 20 3.15 -19.31 8.45
N SER A 21 2.06 -20.06 8.30
CA SER A 21 0.74 -19.53 8.63
C SER A 21 0.73 -19.17 10.11
N ASN A 22 0.72 -17.87 10.41
CA ASN A 22 0.58 -17.41 11.80
C ASN A 22 -0.87 -17.64 12.23
N LYS A 23 -1.14 -18.85 12.78
CA LYS A 23 -2.49 -19.26 13.22
C LYS A 23 -3.11 -18.26 14.22
N ALA A 24 -2.28 -17.65 15.06
CA ALA A 24 -2.75 -16.64 16.02
C ALA A 24 -3.23 -15.37 15.30
N LEU A 25 -2.46 -14.89 14.33
CA LEU A 25 -2.85 -13.75 13.47
C LEU A 25 -4.15 -14.05 12.72
N THR A 26 -4.22 -15.20 12.05
CA THR A 26 -5.41 -15.62 11.30
C THR A 26 -6.66 -15.66 12.19
N LYS A 27 -6.55 -16.23 13.41
CA LYS A 27 -7.65 -16.27 14.36
C LYS A 27 -8.07 -14.86 14.83
N LYS A 28 -7.11 -14.00 15.14
CA LYS A 28 -7.36 -12.61 15.56
C LYS A 28 -8.05 -11.80 14.47
N VAL A 29 -7.56 -11.90 13.23
CA VAL A 29 -8.14 -11.20 12.07
C VAL A 29 -9.54 -11.73 11.76
N LYS A 30 -9.76 -13.04 11.84
CA LYS A 30 -11.09 -13.65 11.68
C LYS A 30 -12.09 -13.12 12.72
N SER A 31 -11.69 -13.03 13.99
CA SER A 31 -12.53 -12.45 15.04
C SER A 31 -12.89 -10.98 14.74
N THR A 32 -11.93 -10.18 14.24
CA THR A 32 -12.18 -8.81 13.77
C THR A 32 -13.24 -8.79 12.67
N GLY A 33 -13.10 -9.67 11.67
CA GLY A 33 -14.05 -9.75 10.54
C GLY A 33 -15.46 -10.10 10.98
N LEU A 34 -15.61 -11.10 11.86
CA LEU A 34 -16.92 -11.50 12.40
C LEU A 34 -17.58 -10.33 13.14
N ARG A 35 -16.83 -9.61 13.97
CA ARG A 35 -17.34 -8.47 14.74
C ARG A 35 -17.78 -7.31 13.82
N VAL A 36 -17.02 -7.00 12.78
CA VAL A 36 -17.43 -5.98 11.79
C VAL A 36 -18.67 -6.42 11.04
N LYS A 37 -18.76 -7.69 10.65
CA LYS A 37 -19.93 -8.24 9.95
C LYS A 37 -21.21 -8.18 10.80
N GLU A 38 -21.11 -8.49 12.08
CA GLU A 38 -22.25 -8.58 13.00
C GLU A 38 -22.70 -7.21 13.50
N PHE A 39 -21.77 -6.34 13.90
CA PHE A 39 -22.06 -5.07 14.57
C PHE A 39 -21.75 -3.83 13.72
N GLY A 40 -21.25 -3.99 12.51
CA GLY A 40 -20.97 -2.87 11.60
C GLY A 40 -20.09 -1.77 12.22
N ASP A 41 -20.55 -0.54 12.16
CA ASP A 41 -19.84 0.62 12.71
C ASP A 41 -19.54 0.50 14.22
N ASP A 42 -20.44 -0.11 14.99
CA ASP A 42 -20.25 -0.27 16.43
C ASP A 42 -19.18 -1.35 16.72
N GLY A 43 -19.13 -2.40 15.92
CA GLY A 43 -18.02 -3.37 15.96
C GLY A 43 -16.67 -2.73 15.70
N ILE A 44 -16.59 -1.80 14.74
CA ILE A 44 -15.37 -1.03 14.46
C ILE A 44 -14.97 -0.17 15.67
N LYS A 45 -15.93 0.49 16.31
CA LYS A 45 -15.67 1.31 17.52
C LYS A 45 -15.15 0.46 18.68
N GLN A 46 -15.71 -0.74 18.90
CA GLN A 46 -15.23 -1.67 19.92
C GLN A 46 -13.80 -2.12 19.65
N ILE A 47 -13.47 -2.49 18.41
CA ILE A 47 -12.12 -2.86 17.99
C ILE A 47 -11.14 -1.69 18.22
N ASN A 48 -11.53 -0.48 17.85
CA ASN A 48 -10.71 0.71 18.07
C ASN A 48 -10.44 0.94 19.57
N GLN A 49 -11.44 0.74 20.43
CA GLN A 49 -11.29 0.86 21.88
C GLN A 49 -10.26 -0.15 22.43
N GLU A 50 -10.34 -1.40 22.02
CA GLU A 50 -9.37 -2.45 22.40
C GLU A 50 -7.95 -2.11 21.93
N LEU A 51 -7.83 -1.53 20.74
CA LEU A 51 -6.55 -1.09 20.18
C LEU A 51 -6.09 0.28 20.69
N LYS A 52 -6.83 0.89 21.64
CA LYS A 52 -6.57 2.24 22.16
C LYS A 52 -6.54 3.32 21.08
N ILE A 53 -7.27 3.11 19.99
CA ILE A 53 -7.44 4.06 18.89
C ILE A 53 -8.68 4.91 19.15
N LYS A 54 -8.55 6.23 19.12
CA LYS A 54 -9.69 7.13 19.29
C LYS A 54 -10.66 7.00 18.11
N SER A 55 -11.86 6.52 18.36
CA SER A 55 -12.90 6.44 17.33
C SER A 55 -13.37 7.84 16.94
N PRO A 56 -13.48 8.14 15.63
CA PRO A 56 -14.02 9.41 15.18
C PRO A 56 -15.54 9.45 15.41
N LYS A 57 -16.10 10.66 15.61
CA LYS A 57 -17.57 10.86 15.66
C LYS A 57 -18.25 10.47 14.34
N SER A 58 -17.55 10.61 13.22
CA SER A 58 -17.96 10.17 11.88
C SER A 58 -16.76 9.56 11.19
N PHE A 59 -16.94 8.39 10.61
CA PHE A 59 -15.89 7.78 9.79
C PHE A 59 -15.66 8.57 8.51
N LEU A 60 -16.70 9.11 7.89
CA LEU A 60 -16.58 9.94 6.68
C LEU A 60 -15.90 11.27 7.00
N VAL A 61 -14.86 11.58 6.23
CA VAL A 61 -14.18 12.90 6.27
C VAL A 61 -15.11 13.96 5.71
N LYS A 62 -15.30 15.06 6.47
CA LYS A 62 -16.16 16.16 6.06
C LYS A 62 -15.44 17.10 5.09
N ASN A 63 -16.18 17.73 4.18
CA ASN A 63 -15.62 18.69 3.23
C ASN A 63 -14.81 19.81 3.88
N GLN A 64 -15.23 20.29 5.05
CA GLN A 64 -14.49 21.30 5.81
C GLN A 64 -13.08 20.83 6.24
N GLU A 65 -12.91 19.53 6.52
CA GLU A 65 -11.60 18.99 6.86
C GLU A 65 -10.66 18.98 5.65
N ILE A 66 -11.22 18.69 4.48
CA ILE A 66 -10.48 18.69 3.21
C ILE A 66 -10.06 20.12 2.82
N LEU A 67 -10.97 21.09 2.96
CA LEU A 67 -10.66 22.50 2.66
C LEU A 67 -9.55 23.02 3.58
N LYS A 68 -9.61 22.70 4.87
CA LYS A 68 -8.57 23.09 5.84
C LYS A 68 -7.22 22.40 5.57
N ALA A 69 -7.21 21.23 4.96
CA ALA A 69 -5.98 20.48 4.65
C ALA A 69 -5.04 21.27 3.72
N SER A 70 -5.60 22.00 2.74
CA SER A 70 -4.79 22.81 1.83
C SER A 70 -3.98 23.90 2.53
N ALA A 71 -4.54 24.51 3.59
CA ALA A 71 -3.88 25.56 4.36
C ALA A 71 -2.76 25.02 5.29
N LEU A 72 -2.68 23.72 5.49
CA LEU A 72 -1.69 23.05 6.33
C LEU A 72 -0.48 22.51 5.55
N LEU A 73 -0.48 22.67 4.23
CA LEU A 73 0.60 22.24 3.35
C LEU A 73 1.37 23.45 2.85
N THR A 74 2.67 23.31 2.77
CA THR A 74 3.55 24.28 2.12
C THR A 74 3.34 24.27 0.60
N ASP A 75 3.77 25.29 -0.08
CA ASP A 75 3.72 25.30 -1.56
C ASP A 75 4.69 24.28 -2.17
N GLU A 76 5.79 23.98 -1.49
CA GLU A 76 6.73 22.93 -1.87
C GLU A 76 6.07 21.55 -1.81
N ASP A 77 5.35 21.22 -0.71
CA ASP A 77 4.58 19.98 -0.58
C ASP A 77 3.58 19.82 -1.73
N LYS A 78 2.82 20.89 -2.01
CA LYS A 78 1.81 20.88 -3.08
C LYS A 78 2.45 20.67 -4.44
N ASN A 79 3.53 21.39 -4.74
CA ASN A 79 4.24 21.26 -6.01
C ASN A 79 4.82 19.86 -6.20
N SER A 80 5.43 19.28 -5.17
CA SER A 80 5.97 17.92 -5.21
C SER A 80 4.87 16.90 -5.51
N ILE A 81 3.70 17.03 -4.86
CA ILE A 81 2.55 16.16 -5.12
C ILE A 81 2.02 16.35 -6.54
N LEU A 82 1.92 17.59 -7.07
CA LEU A 82 1.46 17.86 -8.43
C LEU A 82 2.40 17.28 -9.50
N VAL A 83 3.71 17.37 -9.29
CA VAL A 83 4.70 16.74 -10.18
C VAL A 83 4.51 15.22 -10.19
N ALA A 84 4.35 14.61 -9.03
CA ALA A 84 4.09 13.17 -8.93
C ALA A 84 2.77 12.77 -9.63
N ILE A 85 1.69 13.52 -9.42
CA ILE A 85 0.40 13.30 -10.09
C ILE A 85 0.58 13.35 -11.61
N THR A 86 1.26 14.35 -12.12
CA THR A 86 1.48 14.56 -13.57
C THR A 86 2.23 13.37 -14.18
N ASN A 87 3.33 12.94 -13.55
CA ASN A 87 4.15 11.85 -14.05
C ASN A 87 3.41 10.51 -14.03
N ILE A 88 2.74 10.19 -12.92
CA ILE A 88 1.99 8.93 -12.77
C ILE A 88 0.80 8.92 -13.77
N LYS A 89 0.10 10.03 -13.91
CA LYS A 89 -1.01 10.16 -14.85
C LYS A 89 -0.56 9.93 -16.28
N ALA A 90 0.50 10.59 -16.73
CA ALA A 90 1.04 10.44 -18.08
C ALA A 90 1.47 8.99 -18.39
N HIS A 91 2.01 8.28 -17.40
CA HIS A 91 2.35 6.86 -17.55
C HIS A 91 1.09 5.99 -17.76
N HIS A 92 0.09 6.15 -16.91
CA HIS A 92 -1.14 5.33 -16.97
C HIS A 92 -2.06 5.68 -18.14
N GLU A 93 -2.04 6.91 -18.64
CA GLU A 93 -2.75 7.28 -19.88
C GLU A 93 -2.23 6.48 -21.08
N LYS A 94 -0.91 6.31 -21.20
CA LYS A 94 -0.31 5.46 -22.25
C LYS A 94 -0.71 4.00 -22.13
N GLN A 95 -0.85 3.48 -20.90
CA GLN A 95 -1.35 2.12 -20.70
C GLN A 95 -2.80 1.98 -21.16
N LEU A 96 -3.66 2.96 -20.85
CA LEU A 96 -5.07 2.94 -21.25
C LEU A 96 -5.26 2.86 -22.77
N ASP A 97 -4.44 3.55 -23.55
CA ASP A 97 -4.50 3.56 -25.00
C ASP A 97 -4.23 2.17 -25.61
N GLN A 98 -3.42 1.34 -24.95
CA GLN A 98 -3.13 -0.02 -25.40
C GLN A 98 -4.35 -0.95 -25.36
N TYR A 99 -5.34 -0.62 -24.55
CA TYR A 99 -6.56 -1.43 -24.38
C TYR A 99 -7.71 -1.04 -25.30
N ARG A 100 -7.58 0.06 -26.06
CA ARG A 100 -8.59 0.51 -27.05
C ARG A 100 -8.36 -0.15 -28.40
N LYS A 101 -8.63 -1.46 -28.50
CA LYS A 101 -8.50 -2.19 -29.76
C LYS A 101 -9.85 -2.30 -30.49
N ALA A 102 -9.81 -2.13 -31.81
CA ALA A 102 -10.98 -2.34 -32.65
C ALA A 102 -11.39 -3.82 -32.67
N PRO A 103 -12.70 -4.12 -32.88
CA PRO A 103 -13.16 -5.47 -33.09
C PRO A 103 -12.47 -6.14 -34.28
N GLN A 104 -12.16 -7.43 -34.13
CA GLN A 104 -11.57 -8.25 -35.21
C GLN A 104 -12.65 -9.15 -35.78
N LYS A 105 -12.86 -9.10 -37.10
CA LYS A 105 -13.75 -10.01 -37.83
C LYS A 105 -12.97 -11.23 -38.30
N ASN A 106 -13.52 -12.42 -38.09
CA ASN A 106 -12.99 -13.63 -38.73
C ASN A 106 -13.67 -13.90 -40.08
N MET A 107 -13.11 -14.86 -40.84
CA MET A 107 -13.62 -15.20 -42.20
C MET A 107 -15.05 -15.78 -42.20
N ASN A 108 -15.59 -16.22 -41.09
CA ASN A 108 -16.92 -16.84 -40.98
C ASN A 108 -18.01 -15.86 -40.56
N GLY A 109 -17.73 -14.55 -40.57
CA GLY A 109 -18.68 -13.51 -40.17
C GLY A 109 -18.87 -13.39 -38.65
N ILE A 110 -18.06 -14.09 -37.85
CA ILE A 110 -18.07 -13.98 -36.38
C ILE A 110 -17.19 -12.79 -36.01
N GLU A 111 -17.71 -11.91 -35.18
CA GLU A 111 -16.98 -10.80 -34.61
C GLU A 111 -16.56 -11.14 -33.17
N ILE A 112 -15.28 -11.01 -32.88
CA ILE A 112 -14.73 -11.25 -31.53
C ILE A 112 -13.95 -10.00 -31.12
N TRP A 113 -14.23 -9.50 -29.93
CA TRP A 113 -13.49 -8.37 -29.36
C TRP A 113 -13.33 -8.52 -27.85
N GLN A 114 -12.36 -7.78 -27.30
CA GLN A 114 -12.16 -7.62 -25.88
C GLN A 114 -12.63 -6.23 -25.47
N GLU A 115 -13.42 -6.16 -24.42
CA GLU A 115 -13.92 -4.91 -23.87
C GLU A 115 -13.41 -4.76 -22.43
N PHE A 116 -12.77 -3.63 -22.15
CA PHE A 116 -12.37 -3.26 -20.80
C PHE A 116 -13.46 -2.39 -20.18
N ARG A 117 -14.01 -2.88 -19.09
CA ARG A 117 -15.04 -2.16 -18.32
C ARG A 117 -14.49 -1.77 -16.96
N ALA A 118 -14.73 -0.52 -16.57
CA ALA A 118 -14.39 -0.05 -15.25
C ALA A 118 -15.16 -0.82 -14.18
N ILE A 119 -14.47 -1.22 -13.10
CA ILE A 119 -15.11 -1.70 -11.88
C ILE A 119 -15.90 -0.54 -11.28
N ARG A 120 -17.18 -0.75 -11.01
CA ARG A 120 -18.08 0.35 -10.64
C ARG A 120 -17.76 0.95 -9.29
N THR A 121 -17.49 0.09 -8.28
CA THR A 121 -17.28 0.52 -6.90
C THR A 121 -16.04 -0.15 -6.35
N ILE A 122 -15.03 0.63 -6.00
CA ILE A 122 -13.77 0.13 -5.46
C ILE A 122 -13.45 0.73 -4.10
N GLY A 123 -12.69 -0.05 -3.33
CA GLY A 123 -12.06 0.37 -2.10
C GLY A 123 -10.55 0.55 -2.31
N ILE A 124 -10.02 1.65 -1.83
CA ILE A 124 -8.59 1.91 -1.76
C ILE A 124 -8.18 1.95 -0.29
N TYR A 125 -7.26 1.09 0.09
CA TYR A 125 -6.63 1.15 1.40
C TYR A 125 -5.30 1.90 1.30
N VAL A 126 -5.18 3.00 2.04
CA VAL A 126 -3.93 3.77 2.13
C VAL A 126 -3.36 3.58 3.53
N PRO A 127 -2.19 2.96 3.68
CA PRO A 127 -1.55 2.85 4.98
C PRO A 127 -1.27 4.22 5.57
N GLY A 128 -1.32 4.30 6.88
CA GLY A 128 -0.98 5.48 7.65
C GLY A 128 -0.58 5.02 9.05
N GLY A 129 0.04 5.84 9.81
CA GLY A 129 0.48 5.55 11.17
C GLY A 129 1.79 6.27 11.44
N THR A 130 2.91 5.70 11.05
CA THR A 130 4.24 6.30 11.25
C THR A 130 4.58 7.34 10.18
N ALA A 131 4.13 7.16 8.94
CA ALA A 131 4.33 8.13 7.86
C ALA A 131 3.11 8.20 6.92
N PRO A 132 2.77 9.38 6.36
CA PRO A 132 1.72 9.50 5.36
C PRO A 132 2.22 8.96 4.03
N LEU A 133 1.67 7.83 3.59
CA LEU A 133 2.05 7.23 2.30
C LEU A 133 1.24 7.87 1.16
N VAL A 134 1.55 9.12 0.82
CA VAL A 134 0.91 9.85 -0.29
C VAL A 134 1.12 9.10 -1.60
N SER A 135 2.31 8.56 -1.85
CA SER A 135 2.62 7.76 -3.03
C SER A 135 1.67 6.56 -3.19
N SER A 136 1.35 5.85 -2.11
CA SER A 136 0.38 4.74 -2.14
C SER A 136 -1.01 5.20 -2.57
N LEU A 137 -1.43 6.40 -2.17
CA LEU A 137 -2.67 6.99 -2.66
C LEU A 137 -2.60 7.29 -4.15
N LEU A 138 -1.55 7.98 -4.60
CA LEU A 138 -1.39 8.42 -6.00
C LEU A 138 -1.38 7.22 -6.95
N MET A 139 -0.58 6.20 -6.64
CA MET A 139 -0.41 4.98 -7.45
C MET A 139 -1.67 4.13 -7.58
N GLN A 140 -2.68 4.36 -6.75
CA GLN A 140 -3.96 3.65 -6.80
C GLN A 140 -5.09 4.54 -7.34
N LEU A 141 -5.18 5.78 -6.87
CA LEU A 141 -6.29 6.65 -7.19
C LEU A 141 -6.23 7.17 -8.64
N ILE A 142 -5.03 7.45 -9.15
CA ILE A 142 -4.86 7.93 -10.53
C ILE A 142 -5.31 6.87 -11.54
N PRO A 143 -4.76 5.62 -11.54
CA PRO A 143 -5.22 4.60 -12.47
C PRO A 143 -6.70 4.23 -12.29
N ALA A 144 -7.21 4.21 -11.06
CA ALA A 144 -8.64 3.97 -10.82
C ALA A 144 -9.54 5.06 -11.45
N THR A 145 -9.11 6.31 -11.36
CA THR A 145 -9.82 7.44 -11.98
C THR A 145 -9.76 7.39 -13.50
N LEU A 146 -8.59 7.10 -14.08
CA LEU A 146 -8.39 6.94 -15.53
C LEU A 146 -9.18 5.75 -16.09
N ALA A 147 -9.24 4.64 -15.34
CA ALA A 147 -10.06 3.48 -15.71
C ALA A 147 -11.57 3.74 -15.69
N GLY A 148 -12.01 4.87 -15.13
CA GLY A 148 -13.42 5.26 -15.09
C GLY A 148 -14.22 4.68 -13.93
N CYS A 149 -13.57 4.25 -12.84
CA CYS A 149 -14.27 3.80 -11.62
C CYS A 149 -15.18 4.91 -11.08
N LYS A 150 -16.48 4.61 -10.92
CA LYS A 150 -17.48 5.63 -10.56
C LYS A 150 -17.46 5.97 -9.07
N ASN A 151 -17.39 4.94 -8.23
CA ASN A 151 -17.44 5.07 -6.78
C ASN A 151 -16.10 4.61 -6.18
N ILE A 152 -15.30 5.56 -5.74
CA ILE A 152 -14.00 5.27 -5.12
C ILE A 152 -14.07 5.63 -3.64
N ASN A 153 -13.89 4.63 -2.79
CA ASN A 153 -13.93 4.74 -1.34
C ASN A 153 -12.53 4.51 -0.78
N ILE A 154 -11.98 5.50 -0.11
CA ILE A 154 -10.62 5.46 0.44
C ILE A 154 -10.71 5.27 1.95
N CYS A 155 -10.09 4.21 2.47
CA CYS A 155 -9.92 3.98 3.90
C CYS A 155 -8.46 4.21 4.28
N THR A 156 -8.23 5.06 5.28
CA THR A 156 -6.89 5.33 5.81
C THR A 156 -6.98 5.58 7.31
N PRO A 157 -6.02 5.07 8.11
CA PRO A 157 -6.06 5.28 9.55
C PRO A 157 -5.88 6.76 9.89
N PRO A 158 -6.63 7.28 10.87
CA PRO A 158 -6.38 8.60 11.39
C PRO A 158 -5.08 8.62 12.20
N GLN A 159 -4.43 9.78 12.24
CA GLN A 159 -3.33 10.08 13.14
C GLN A 159 -3.81 10.11 14.61
N ALA A 160 -2.89 10.22 15.58
CA ALA A 160 -3.19 10.28 17.00
C ALA A 160 -4.18 11.41 17.36
N ASN A 161 -4.18 12.51 16.61
CA ASN A 161 -5.14 13.63 16.77
C ASN A 161 -6.54 13.33 16.20
N GLY A 162 -6.77 12.14 15.63
CA GLY A 162 -8.03 11.72 15.03
C GLY A 162 -8.31 12.29 13.64
N LYS A 163 -7.34 12.97 13.01
CA LYS A 163 -7.46 13.55 11.66
C LYS A 163 -6.65 12.73 10.66
N ILE A 164 -7.05 12.82 9.40
CA ILE A 164 -6.23 12.30 8.29
C ILE A 164 -5.14 13.31 7.95
N HIS A 165 -3.98 12.81 7.52
CA HIS A 165 -2.87 13.67 7.12
C HIS A 165 -3.29 14.62 5.99
N PRO A 166 -2.96 15.93 6.06
CA PRO A 166 -3.40 16.92 5.09
C PRO A 166 -3.03 16.58 3.65
N ALA A 167 -1.83 16.06 3.41
CA ALA A 167 -1.35 15.67 2.08
C ALA A 167 -2.22 14.59 1.43
N ILE A 168 -2.72 13.61 2.19
CA ILE A 168 -3.64 12.57 1.69
C ILE A 168 -4.96 13.20 1.26
N LEU A 169 -5.54 14.09 2.09
CA LEU A 169 -6.80 14.75 1.80
C LEU A 169 -6.71 15.65 0.56
N TRP A 170 -5.66 16.44 0.52
CA TRP A 170 -5.43 17.38 -0.57
C TRP A 170 -5.15 16.66 -1.89
N ALA A 171 -4.22 15.71 -1.91
CA ALA A 171 -3.87 14.93 -3.09
C ALA A 171 -5.09 14.17 -3.65
N ALA A 172 -5.89 13.54 -2.80
CA ALA A 172 -7.08 12.83 -3.24
C ALA A 172 -8.05 13.76 -3.99
N LYS A 173 -8.22 14.99 -3.52
CA LYS A 173 -9.11 15.97 -4.16
C LYS A 173 -8.54 16.57 -5.44
N GLN A 174 -7.22 16.69 -5.57
CA GLN A 174 -6.60 17.11 -6.83
C GLN A 174 -6.83 16.08 -7.95
N ILE A 175 -6.85 14.78 -7.62
CA ILE A 175 -7.02 13.71 -8.59
C ILE A 175 -8.51 13.50 -8.92
N ASN A 176 -9.34 13.38 -7.88
CA ASN A 176 -10.78 13.12 -8.05
C ASN A 176 -11.59 13.74 -6.90
N PRO A 177 -12.26 14.89 -7.14
CA PRO A 177 -13.03 15.57 -6.11
C PRO A 177 -14.26 14.80 -5.59
N LYS A 178 -14.67 13.71 -6.27
CA LYS A 178 -15.85 12.92 -5.91
C LYS A 178 -15.54 11.78 -4.94
N VAL A 179 -14.26 11.47 -4.67
CA VAL A 179 -13.89 10.37 -3.78
C VAL A 179 -14.38 10.59 -2.35
N LYS A 180 -14.74 9.49 -1.71
CA LYS A 180 -15.09 9.47 -0.29
C LYS A 180 -13.92 8.93 0.52
N ILE A 181 -13.57 9.60 1.59
CA ILE A 181 -12.44 9.25 2.45
C ILE A 181 -12.95 8.92 3.85
N TYR A 182 -12.53 7.79 4.40
CA TYR A 182 -12.98 7.27 5.69
C TYR A 182 -11.81 7.13 6.66
N LYS A 183 -12.02 7.58 7.89
CA LYS A 183 -11.07 7.54 9.02
C LYS A 183 -11.06 6.16 9.67
N ILE A 184 -10.57 5.17 8.96
CA ILE A 184 -10.49 3.80 9.43
C ILE A 184 -9.27 3.11 8.85
N GLY A 185 -8.53 2.38 9.67
CA GLY A 185 -7.35 1.62 9.27
C GLY A 185 -7.42 0.18 9.74
N GLY A 186 -6.37 -0.59 9.44
CA GLY A 186 -6.23 -1.97 9.89
C GLY A 186 -7.18 -2.97 9.19
N ALA A 187 -7.23 -4.19 9.73
CA ALA A 187 -8.07 -5.26 9.21
C ALA A 187 -9.55 -4.89 9.17
N GLN A 188 -10.04 -4.12 10.15
CA GLN A 188 -11.43 -3.67 10.22
C GLN A 188 -11.83 -2.79 9.03
N ALA A 189 -10.92 -2.04 8.42
CA ALA A 189 -11.19 -1.26 7.22
C ALA A 189 -11.47 -2.17 6.01
N ILE A 190 -10.70 -3.24 5.89
CA ILE A 190 -10.86 -4.23 4.83
C ILE A 190 -12.22 -4.94 4.94
N PHE A 191 -12.56 -5.42 6.14
CA PHE A 191 -13.86 -6.06 6.38
C PHE A 191 -15.03 -5.07 6.23
N ALA A 192 -14.87 -3.81 6.62
CA ALA A 192 -15.89 -2.80 6.44
C ALA A 192 -16.17 -2.51 4.95
N MET A 193 -15.13 -2.43 4.12
CA MET A 193 -15.29 -2.28 2.67
C MET A 193 -15.88 -3.53 2.01
N SER A 194 -15.51 -4.73 2.49
CA SER A 194 -16.00 -5.99 1.93
C SER A 194 -17.47 -6.27 2.28
N ASN A 195 -17.87 -6.05 3.53
CA ASN A 195 -19.24 -6.36 3.99
C ASN A 195 -20.21 -5.19 3.78
N GLY A 196 -19.69 -3.97 3.70
CA GLY A 196 -20.47 -2.76 3.90
C GLY A 196 -20.83 -2.54 5.37
N THR A 197 -20.97 -1.29 5.77
CA THR A 197 -21.50 -0.88 7.08
C THR A 197 -22.44 0.31 6.88
N LYS A 198 -23.04 0.82 7.96
CA LYS A 198 -23.87 2.02 7.87
C LYS A 198 -23.13 3.23 7.28
N SER A 199 -21.84 3.39 7.64
CA SER A 199 -21.02 4.52 7.18
C SER A 199 -20.20 4.22 5.93
N ILE A 200 -19.77 2.98 5.71
CA ILE A 200 -18.82 2.58 4.66
C ILE A 200 -19.54 1.67 3.68
N PRO A 201 -19.70 2.07 2.41
CA PRO A 201 -20.37 1.23 1.42
C PRO A 201 -19.54 0.00 1.07
N GLN A 202 -20.24 -1.09 0.74
CA GLN A 202 -19.63 -2.28 0.17
C GLN A 202 -18.99 -1.96 -1.18
N VAL A 203 -17.86 -2.62 -1.46
CA VAL A 203 -17.13 -2.46 -2.72
C VAL A 203 -16.94 -3.80 -3.43
N GLU A 204 -16.75 -3.75 -4.75
CA GLU A 204 -16.54 -4.93 -5.58
C GLU A 204 -15.08 -5.42 -5.51
N LYS A 205 -14.11 -4.49 -5.39
CA LYS A 205 -12.69 -4.82 -5.31
C LYS A 205 -11.94 -3.87 -4.38
N ILE A 206 -10.98 -4.40 -3.63
CA ILE A 206 -10.14 -3.65 -2.69
C ILE A 206 -8.70 -3.67 -3.17
N PHE A 207 -8.09 -2.48 -3.24
CA PHE A 207 -6.69 -2.27 -3.59
C PHE A 207 -5.94 -1.67 -2.41
N GLY A 208 -4.65 -1.91 -2.36
CA GLY A 208 -3.74 -1.21 -1.49
C GLY A 208 -2.86 -2.10 -0.64
N PRO A 209 -1.61 -1.64 -0.39
CA PRO A 209 -0.69 -2.32 0.51
C PRO A 209 -1.13 -2.14 1.97
N GLY A 210 -0.64 -3.02 2.83
CA GLY A 210 -0.91 -2.93 4.25
C GLY A 210 0.00 -3.84 5.07
N ASN A 211 -0.08 -3.73 6.39
CA ASN A 211 0.64 -4.60 7.30
C ASN A 211 0.08 -6.04 7.27
N GLU A 212 0.66 -6.94 8.06
CA GLU A 212 0.27 -8.34 8.14
C GLU A 212 -1.23 -8.55 8.45
N TYR A 213 -1.84 -7.68 9.29
CA TYR A 213 -3.27 -7.74 9.62
C TYR A 213 -4.16 -7.38 8.43
N VAL A 214 -3.77 -6.35 7.68
CA VAL A 214 -4.47 -5.92 6.45
C VAL A 214 -4.37 -7.01 5.38
N ASN A 215 -3.17 -7.56 5.18
CA ASN A 215 -2.93 -8.62 4.22
C ASN A 215 -3.69 -9.89 4.58
N GLU A 216 -3.71 -10.27 5.85
CA GLU A 216 -4.47 -11.42 6.32
C GLU A 216 -5.97 -11.21 6.14
N ALA A 217 -6.48 -9.99 6.42
CA ALA A 217 -7.89 -9.65 6.18
C ALA A 217 -8.23 -9.75 4.68
N LYS A 218 -7.38 -9.25 3.79
CA LYS A 218 -7.56 -9.38 2.33
C LYS A 218 -7.63 -10.84 1.89
N LYS A 219 -6.77 -11.72 2.43
CA LYS A 219 -6.85 -13.16 2.17
C LYS A 219 -8.18 -13.77 2.63
N GLN A 220 -8.68 -13.36 3.79
CA GLN A 220 -9.93 -13.92 4.35
C GLN A 220 -11.18 -13.47 3.60
N ILE A 221 -11.17 -12.32 2.93
CA ILE A 221 -12.30 -11.86 2.11
C ILE A 221 -12.19 -12.30 0.64
N SER A 222 -11.06 -12.83 0.22
CA SER A 222 -10.85 -13.32 -1.15
C SER A 222 -11.89 -14.41 -1.47
N GLY A 223 -12.61 -14.23 -2.57
CA GLY A 223 -13.78 -15.04 -2.93
C GLY A 223 -15.14 -14.45 -2.54
N ILE A 224 -15.16 -13.38 -1.70
CA ILE A 224 -16.36 -12.59 -1.41
C ILE A 224 -16.25 -11.22 -2.07
N THR A 225 -15.10 -10.58 -1.91
CA THR A 225 -14.73 -9.31 -2.52
C THR A 225 -13.38 -9.50 -3.19
N ASP A 226 -13.26 -9.05 -4.41
CA ASP A 226 -11.99 -9.13 -5.14
C ASP A 226 -10.91 -8.29 -4.44
N ILE A 227 -9.68 -8.73 -4.56
CA ILE A 227 -8.51 -8.00 -4.05
C ILE A 227 -7.46 -7.84 -5.15
N ASP A 228 -6.51 -6.94 -4.93
CA ASP A 228 -5.23 -6.95 -5.61
C ASP A 228 -4.37 -8.14 -5.14
N LEU A 229 -3.07 -8.13 -5.31
CA LEU A 229 -2.21 -9.20 -4.82
C LEU A 229 -2.11 -9.18 -3.28
N PRO A 230 -2.18 -10.35 -2.61
CA PRO A 230 -1.77 -10.45 -1.22
C PRO A 230 -0.28 -10.13 -1.13
N ALA A 231 0.06 -8.94 -0.63
CA ALA A 231 1.44 -8.51 -0.52
C ALA A 231 2.12 -9.19 0.69
N GLY A 232 3.24 -9.86 0.44
CA GLY A 232 4.18 -10.25 1.50
C GLY A 232 5.17 -9.13 1.78
N PRO A 233 6.03 -9.26 2.81
CA PRO A 233 7.18 -8.37 2.97
C PRO A 233 8.08 -8.48 1.73
N SER A 234 8.53 -7.33 1.22
CA SER A 234 9.41 -7.29 0.04
C SER A 234 10.87 -7.57 0.42
N GLU A 235 11.63 -8.02 -0.55
CA GLU A 235 13.05 -8.28 -0.43
C GLU A 235 13.78 -7.55 -1.55
N VAL A 236 14.98 -7.08 -1.28
CA VAL A 236 15.87 -6.48 -2.29
C VAL A 236 17.19 -7.22 -2.34
N MET A 237 17.74 -7.40 -3.54
CA MET A 237 19.10 -7.88 -3.73
C MET A 237 19.84 -6.90 -4.63
N VAL A 238 20.98 -6.40 -4.13
CA VAL A 238 21.88 -5.54 -4.88
C VAL A 238 23.09 -6.37 -5.31
N VAL A 239 23.41 -6.36 -6.60
CA VAL A 239 24.64 -6.97 -7.14
C VAL A 239 25.69 -5.86 -7.26
N ALA A 240 26.77 -5.99 -6.51
CA ALA A 240 27.80 -4.97 -6.37
C ALA A 240 29.18 -5.44 -6.87
N ASN A 241 30.00 -4.49 -7.30
CA ASN A 241 31.41 -4.68 -7.63
C ASN A 241 32.27 -3.55 -7.04
N ASP A 242 33.57 -3.59 -7.23
CA ASP A 242 34.53 -2.63 -6.67
C ASP A 242 34.39 -1.19 -7.20
N TYR A 243 33.63 -0.98 -8.27
CA TYR A 243 33.38 0.36 -8.85
C TYR A 243 32.11 1.03 -8.30
N ASN A 244 31.33 0.30 -7.50
CA ASN A 244 30.12 0.87 -6.90
C ASN A 244 30.45 1.67 -5.65
N ASP A 245 29.65 2.71 -5.41
CA ASP A 245 29.72 3.50 -4.20
C ASP A 245 29.04 2.75 -3.04
N PRO A 246 29.76 2.44 -1.93
CA PRO A 246 29.20 1.73 -0.79
C PRO A 246 28.05 2.49 -0.10
N GLU A 247 28.10 3.82 -0.06
CA GLU A 247 27.06 4.66 0.53
C GLU A 247 25.75 4.53 -0.24
N VAL A 248 25.80 4.62 -1.57
CA VAL A 248 24.62 4.46 -2.42
C VAL A 248 24.00 3.07 -2.23
N ILE A 249 24.83 2.02 -2.17
CA ILE A 249 24.32 0.66 -1.93
C ILE A 249 23.70 0.55 -0.53
N ALA A 250 24.30 1.14 0.49
CA ALA A 250 23.74 1.14 1.83
C ALA A 250 22.37 1.82 1.88
N LEU A 251 22.19 2.92 1.16
CA LEU A 251 20.90 3.61 1.00
C LEU A 251 19.87 2.74 0.24
N ASP A 252 20.27 2.05 -0.83
CA ASP A 252 19.41 1.12 -1.57
C ASP A 252 18.90 -0.01 -0.67
N LEU A 253 19.77 -0.60 0.15
CA LEU A 253 19.38 -1.64 1.11
C LEU A 253 18.41 -1.08 2.16
N LEU A 254 18.71 0.12 2.68
CA LEU A 254 17.91 0.79 3.69
C LEU A 254 16.52 1.14 3.17
N SER A 255 16.39 1.54 1.90
CA SER A 255 15.11 1.83 1.26
C SER A 255 14.11 0.67 1.34
N GLN A 256 14.61 -0.57 1.42
CA GLN A 256 13.76 -1.74 1.62
C GLN A 256 13.61 -2.10 3.11
N LEU A 257 14.67 -1.97 3.89
CA LEU A 257 14.66 -2.32 5.31
C LEU A 257 13.73 -1.41 6.13
N GLU A 258 13.57 -0.14 5.74
CA GLU A 258 12.68 0.83 6.40
C GLU A 258 11.19 0.42 6.39
N HIS A 259 10.79 -0.51 5.53
CA HIS A 259 9.40 -0.99 5.47
C HIS A 259 8.99 -1.90 6.64
N GLY A 260 9.94 -2.37 7.45
CA GLY A 260 9.66 -3.09 8.68
C GLY A 260 10.56 -4.29 8.94
N THR A 261 10.49 -4.82 10.15
CA THR A 261 11.34 -5.92 10.66
C THR A 261 11.23 -7.24 9.89
N SER A 262 10.21 -7.39 9.05
CA SER A 262 10.03 -8.55 8.18
C SER A 262 10.65 -8.39 6.79
N SER A 263 11.14 -7.18 6.46
CA SER A 263 11.87 -6.91 5.22
C SER A 263 13.27 -7.52 5.27
N LYS A 264 13.79 -7.88 4.09
CA LYS A 264 15.15 -8.42 3.95
C LYS A 264 15.87 -7.74 2.81
N ALA A 265 17.16 -7.53 3.01
CA ALA A 265 18.04 -6.98 2.00
C ALA A 265 19.29 -7.83 1.86
N TYR A 266 19.74 -8.02 0.64
CA TYR A 266 20.88 -8.85 0.30
C TYR A 266 21.86 -8.08 -0.58
N VAL A 267 23.15 -8.34 -0.39
CA VAL A 267 24.19 -7.88 -1.32
C VAL A 267 24.93 -9.10 -1.84
N LEU A 268 25.08 -9.18 -3.15
CA LEU A 268 25.88 -10.19 -3.82
C LEU A 268 27.09 -9.53 -4.46
N SER A 269 28.31 -10.00 -4.15
CA SER A 269 29.54 -9.53 -4.76
C SER A 269 30.59 -10.63 -4.82
N LYS A 270 31.46 -10.55 -5.84
CA LYS A 270 32.70 -11.34 -5.91
C LYS A 270 33.83 -10.71 -5.08
N SER A 271 33.70 -9.46 -4.67
CA SER A 271 34.70 -8.71 -3.92
C SER A 271 34.31 -8.62 -2.45
N LYS A 272 35.16 -9.18 -1.60
CA LYS A 272 35.01 -9.03 -0.15
C LYS A 272 35.22 -7.56 0.26
N LYS A 273 36.08 -6.83 -0.42
CA LYS A 273 36.39 -5.43 -0.13
C LYS A 273 35.12 -4.56 -0.14
N ILE A 274 34.34 -4.63 -1.23
CA ILE A 274 33.10 -3.83 -1.33
C ILE A 274 32.07 -4.26 -0.30
N LEU A 275 31.98 -5.56 0.03
CA LEU A 275 31.07 -6.06 1.07
C LEU A 275 31.43 -5.50 2.46
N ASP A 276 32.74 -5.41 2.78
CA ASP A 276 33.22 -4.86 4.04
C ASP A 276 32.91 -3.35 4.11
N LEU A 277 33.16 -2.59 3.02
CA LEU A 277 32.81 -1.16 2.94
C LEU A 277 31.32 -0.92 3.13
N ILE A 278 30.44 -1.67 2.45
CA ILE A 278 28.98 -1.55 2.60
C ILE A 278 28.56 -1.87 4.05
N LYS A 279 29.20 -2.87 4.67
CA LYS A 279 28.91 -3.22 6.07
C LYS A 279 29.22 -2.08 7.02
N ASP A 280 30.30 -1.32 6.77
CA ASP A 280 30.71 -0.19 7.60
C ASP A 280 29.81 1.04 7.35
N GLU A 281 29.34 1.25 6.10
CA GLU A 281 28.43 2.35 5.74
C GLU A 281 26.99 2.14 6.24
N LEU A 282 26.49 0.92 6.28
CA LEU A 282 25.10 0.66 6.63
C LEU A 282 24.67 1.22 8.00
N PRO A 283 25.46 1.09 9.09
CA PRO A 283 25.13 1.74 10.37
C PRO A 283 25.09 3.26 10.31
N LEU A 284 25.92 3.89 9.47
CA LEU A 284 25.94 5.34 9.26
C LEU A 284 24.65 5.78 8.57
N ALA A 285 24.28 5.12 7.48
CA ALA A 285 23.03 5.38 6.76
C ALA A 285 21.80 5.22 7.67
N VAL A 286 21.77 4.19 8.54
CA VAL A 286 20.67 3.99 9.50
C VAL A 286 20.61 5.11 10.52
N LYS A 287 21.76 5.60 11.02
CA LYS A 287 21.80 6.67 12.03
C LYS A 287 21.18 7.97 11.52
N ASP A 288 21.43 8.29 10.26
CA ASP A 288 20.96 9.53 9.63
C ASP A 288 19.54 9.40 9.05
N HIS A 289 18.97 8.19 9.06
CA HIS A 289 17.65 7.95 8.52
C HIS A 289 16.52 8.38 9.47
N PRO A 290 15.46 9.07 8.99
CA PRO A 290 14.34 9.52 9.81
C PRO A 290 13.59 8.39 10.55
N ARG A 291 13.72 7.15 10.06
CA ARG A 291 13.12 5.93 10.63
C ARG A 291 14.21 4.98 11.10
N ASN A 292 15.06 5.45 12.03
CA ASN A 292 16.15 4.65 12.59
C ASN A 292 15.72 3.63 13.67
N ASP A 293 14.42 3.54 13.91
CA ASP A 293 13.77 2.63 14.86
C ASP A 293 13.31 1.30 14.26
N VAL A 294 13.59 1.07 12.97
CA VAL A 294 13.12 -0.11 12.20
C VAL A 294 14.23 -1.14 11.98
#